data_869c063092b100db3e10acc10263ab36
#
_entry.id   869c063092b100db3e10acc10263ab36
#
_cell.length_a   1.000
_cell.length_b   1.000
_cell.length_c   1.000
_cell.angle_alpha   90.00
_cell.angle_beta   90.00
_cell.angle_gamma   90.00
#
_symmetry.space_group_name_H-M   'P 1'
#
loop_
_entity.id
_entity.type
_entity.pdbx_description
1 polymer ?
#
loop_
_entity_poly.entity_id
_entity_poly.type
_entity_poly.pdbx_seq_one_letter_code
_entity_poly.pdbx_strand_id
1 'polypeptide(L)'
;MKDFLFRSPTKVKFGAGISFQLYEIFEEMGVKKPFVVTGKHVGKTDEFAKIIASLEEKGYSVQLFTDTQPDPPIDVCDAAAQVLKDSGCDVCVAVGGGSVIDTAKAMCMLVTNEGSVKEYLFGGSKTVENPSLPLIAVPTTAGSGSEVSAASVITDEENDIKLSVSHEYLMPKFAIIDPLQQIHMPAFITATTGMDALTHAI
;
A
#
# COMPACT_ATOMS: atom_id res chain seq x y z
N MET A 1 10.49 27.70 -20.20
CA MET A 1 10.06 26.42 -19.61
C MET A 1 10.36 26.53 -18.11
N LYS A 2 9.46 26.13 -17.21
CA LYS A 2 9.79 26.11 -15.77
C LYS A 2 10.59 24.86 -15.48
N ASP A 3 11.61 24.98 -14.63
CA ASP A 3 12.39 23.82 -14.20
C ASP A 3 11.51 22.90 -13.34
N PHE A 4 11.68 21.59 -13.48
CA PHE A 4 11.01 20.59 -12.67
C PHE A 4 11.95 19.42 -12.36
N LEU A 5 11.72 18.77 -11.22
CA LEU A 5 12.39 17.53 -10.83
C LEU A 5 11.42 16.35 -10.96
N PHE A 6 11.80 15.36 -11.75
CA PHE A 6 11.10 14.07 -11.79
C PHE A 6 11.88 13.03 -10.98
N ARG A 7 11.20 12.34 -10.08
CA ARG A 7 11.80 11.28 -9.25
C ARG A 7 10.84 10.09 -9.15
N SER A 8 11.32 8.90 -9.48
CA SER A 8 10.60 7.62 -9.35
C SER A 8 11.50 6.57 -8.68
N PRO A 9 11.62 6.59 -7.34
CA PRO A 9 12.53 5.71 -6.62
C PRO A 9 12.00 4.28 -6.46
N THR A 10 10.71 4.03 -6.70
CA THR A 10 10.09 2.71 -6.58
C THR A 10 10.63 1.77 -7.64
N LYS A 11 11.15 0.62 -7.23
CA LYS A 11 11.53 -0.45 -8.16
C LYS A 11 10.28 -1.19 -8.61
N VAL A 12 10.02 -1.21 -9.92
CA VAL A 12 8.86 -1.90 -10.50
C VAL A 12 9.30 -3.26 -11.05
N LYS A 13 8.68 -4.34 -10.58
CA LYS A 13 8.79 -5.67 -11.16
C LYS A 13 7.45 -6.03 -11.82
N PHE A 14 7.47 -6.46 -13.09
CA PHE A 14 6.29 -6.84 -13.85
C PHE A 14 6.38 -8.27 -14.35
N GLY A 15 5.35 -9.08 -14.12
CA GLY A 15 5.28 -10.45 -14.65
C GLY A 15 4.15 -11.27 -14.03
N ALA A 16 3.62 -12.24 -14.79
CA ALA A 16 2.59 -13.15 -14.29
C ALA A 16 3.20 -14.12 -13.26
N GLY A 17 2.58 -14.21 -12.08
CA GLY A 17 3.02 -15.06 -10.96
C GLY A 17 4.20 -14.51 -10.15
N ILE A 18 4.68 -13.32 -10.47
CA ILE A 18 5.82 -12.70 -9.76
C ILE A 18 5.49 -12.37 -8.29
N SER A 19 4.21 -12.15 -7.97
CA SER A 19 3.75 -11.93 -6.60
C SER A 19 3.91 -13.16 -5.70
N PHE A 20 4.03 -14.36 -6.26
CA PHE A 20 4.30 -15.59 -5.51
C PHE A 20 5.79 -15.76 -5.16
N GLN A 21 6.63 -14.80 -5.57
CA GLN A 21 8.09 -14.80 -5.35
C GLN A 21 8.53 -13.61 -4.48
N LEU A 22 7.64 -13.08 -3.62
CA LEU A 22 7.96 -11.96 -2.73
C LEU A 22 9.14 -12.25 -1.80
N TYR A 23 9.40 -13.52 -1.48
CA TYR A 23 10.56 -13.94 -0.68
C TYR A 23 11.89 -13.50 -1.30
N GLU A 24 12.03 -13.45 -2.63
CA GLU A 24 13.25 -12.95 -3.29
C GLU A 24 13.48 -11.46 -3.00
N ILE A 25 12.39 -10.68 -2.91
CA ILE A 25 12.46 -9.27 -2.55
C ILE A 25 12.82 -9.10 -1.09
N PHE A 26 12.28 -9.96 -0.21
CA PHE A 26 12.63 -9.95 1.21
C PHE A 26 14.13 -10.28 1.41
N GLU A 27 14.66 -11.23 0.65
CA GLU A 27 16.10 -11.55 0.65
C GLU A 27 16.93 -10.35 0.15
N GLU A 28 16.52 -9.72 -0.97
CA GLU A 28 17.17 -8.50 -1.51
C GLU A 28 17.18 -7.36 -0.50
N MET A 29 16.10 -7.19 0.26
CA MET A 29 15.96 -6.13 1.25
C MET A 29 16.57 -6.49 2.61
N GLY A 30 16.86 -7.75 2.88
CA GLY A 30 17.34 -8.25 4.17
C GLY A 30 16.28 -8.24 5.27
N VAL A 31 14.97 -8.27 4.92
CA VAL A 31 13.83 -8.24 5.84
C VAL A 31 13.37 -9.66 6.19
N LYS A 32 12.79 -9.84 7.39
CA LYS A 32 12.46 -11.16 7.93
C LYS A 32 11.08 -11.29 8.54
N LYS A 33 10.42 -10.18 8.87
CA LYS A 33 9.16 -10.15 9.60
C LYS A 33 8.11 -9.39 8.79
N PRO A 34 7.50 -10.03 7.78
CA PRO A 34 6.51 -9.37 6.94
C PRO A 34 5.18 -9.17 7.66
N PHE A 35 4.61 -7.98 7.49
CA PHE A 35 3.25 -7.63 7.82
C PHE A 35 2.46 -7.43 6.53
N VAL A 36 1.46 -8.26 6.27
CA VAL A 36 0.67 -8.20 5.04
C VAL A 36 -0.66 -7.52 5.30
N VAL A 37 -0.94 -6.47 4.53
CA VAL A 37 -2.18 -5.68 4.58
C VAL A 37 -2.99 -5.98 3.34
N THR A 38 -4.27 -6.29 3.51
CA THR A 38 -5.21 -6.56 2.41
C THR A 38 -6.63 -6.19 2.80
N GLY A 39 -7.55 -6.19 1.81
CA GLY A 39 -8.98 -6.04 2.06
C GLY A 39 -9.68 -7.40 2.17
N LYS A 40 -10.87 -7.41 2.80
CA LYS A 40 -11.66 -8.63 3.06
C LYS A 40 -11.97 -9.48 1.81
N HIS A 41 -12.09 -8.84 0.64
CA HIS A 41 -12.37 -9.55 -0.60
C HIS A 41 -11.11 -10.20 -1.17
N VAL A 42 -10.03 -9.44 -1.31
CA VAL A 42 -8.74 -9.93 -1.83
C VAL A 42 -8.18 -11.02 -0.91
N GLY A 43 -8.27 -10.84 0.41
CA GLY A 43 -7.82 -11.82 1.39
C GLY A 43 -8.50 -13.20 1.32
N LYS A 44 -9.57 -13.34 0.52
CA LYS A 44 -10.29 -14.62 0.31
C LYS A 44 -10.02 -15.24 -1.06
N THR A 45 -9.19 -14.64 -1.89
CA THR A 45 -8.86 -15.17 -3.21
C THR A 45 -7.79 -16.25 -3.13
N ASP A 46 -7.83 -17.18 -4.09
CA ASP A 46 -6.83 -18.26 -4.19
C ASP A 46 -5.44 -17.66 -4.50
N GLU A 47 -5.37 -16.59 -5.28
CA GLU A 47 -4.14 -15.89 -5.60
C GLU A 47 -3.48 -15.29 -4.35
N PHE A 48 -4.26 -14.68 -3.48
CA PHE A 48 -3.75 -14.17 -2.20
C PHE A 48 -3.26 -15.33 -1.30
N ALA A 49 -4.04 -16.42 -1.22
CA ALA A 49 -3.63 -17.60 -0.46
C ALA A 49 -2.29 -18.18 -0.96
N LYS A 50 -2.05 -18.19 -2.29
CA LYS A 50 -0.77 -18.61 -2.87
C LYS A 50 0.39 -17.69 -2.47
N ILE A 51 0.17 -16.36 -2.37
CA ILE A 51 1.19 -15.43 -1.87
C ILE A 51 1.59 -15.82 -0.45
N ILE A 52 0.63 -16.00 0.44
CA ILE A 52 0.90 -16.36 1.83
C ILE A 52 1.61 -17.71 1.92
N ALA A 53 1.09 -18.74 1.25
CA ALA A 53 1.67 -20.06 1.25
C ALA A 53 3.15 -20.05 0.76
N SER A 54 3.45 -19.30 -0.29
CA SER A 54 4.82 -19.18 -0.81
C SER A 54 5.80 -18.57 0.19
N LEU A 55 5.34 -17.61 1.00
CA LEU A 55 6.15 -17.01 2.07
C LEU A 55 6.35 -17.98 3.24
N GLU A 56 5.29 -18.67 3.66
CA GLU A 56 5.34 -19.66 4.74
C GLU A 56 6.23 -20.86 4.39
N GLU A 57 6.17 -21.35 3.13
CA GLU A 57 7.06 -22.40 2.61
C GLU A 57 8.55 -22.02 2.67
N LYS A 58 8.84 -20.71 2.57
CA LYS A 58 10.20 -20.17 2.73
C LYS A 58 10.56 -19.85 4.19
N GLY A 59 9.68 -20.16 5.14
CA GLY A 59 9.93 -20.00 6.57
C GLY A 59 9.62 -18.60 7.13
N TYR A 60 8.94 -17.74 6.37
CA TYR A 60 8.49 -16.45 6.88
C TYR A 60 7.21 -16.61 7.73
N SER A 61 7.21 -16.03 8.92
CA SER A 61 6.00 -15.92 9.74
C SER A 61 5.25 -14.65 9.36
N VAL A 62 4.13 -14.79 8.65
CA VAL A 62 3.36 -13.67 8.12
C VAL A 62 2.34 -13.21 9.15
N GLN A 63 2.34 -11.91 9.48
CA GLN A 63 1.25 -11.28 10.20
C GLN A 63 0.29 -10.63 9.22
N LEU A 64 -1.03 -10.78 9.44
CA LEU A 64 -2.07 -10.33 8.53
C LEU A 64 -2.93 -9.24 9.16
N PHE A 65 -3.26 -8.22 8.34
CA PHE A 65 -4.29 -7.23 8.62
C PHE A 65 -5.27 -7.17 7.45
N THR A 66 -6.56 -7.45 7.70
CA THR A 66 -7.59 -7.58 6.65
C THR A 66 -8.72 -6.56 6.77
N ASP A 67 -8.65 -5.67 7.75
CA ASP A 67 -9.73 -4.73 8.08
C ASP A 67 -9.57 -3.35 7.38
N THR A 68 -8.84 -3.32 6.25
CA THR A 68 -8.83 -2.13 5.42
C THR A 68 -10.22 -1.85 4.83
N GLN A 69 -10.53 -0.57 4.66
CA GLN A 69 -11.80 -0.11 4.11
C GLN A 69 -11.59 0.65 2.80
N PRO A 70 -12.55 0.63 1.87
CA PRO A 70 -12.59 1.60 0.78
C PRO A 70 -12.59 3.02 1.36
N ASP A 71 -11.93 3.95 0.66
CA ASP A 71 -11.84 5.35 1.11
C ASP A 71 -11.39 5.44 2.58
N PRO A 72 -10.17 5.02 2.91
CA PRO A 72 -9.75 4.68 4.27
C PRO A 72 -9.96 5.84 5.25
N PRO A 73 -10.74 5.64 6.35
CA PRO A 73 -10.94 6.63 7.40
C PRO A 73 -9.68 6.85 8.24
N ILE A 74 -9.58 8.04 8.85
CA ILE A 74 -8.48 8.43 9.74
C ILE A 74 -8.31 7.42 10.88
N ASP A 75 -9.38 7.09 11.58
CA ASP A 75 -9.36 6.20 12.76
C ASP A 75 -8.94 4.78 12.40
N VAL A 76 -9.35 4.28 11.23
CA VAL A 76 -8.91 2.98 10.70
C VAL A 76 -7.42 2.97 10.41
N CYS A 77 -6.89 4.06 9.82
CA CYS A 77 -5.46 4.18 9.56
C CYS A 77 -4.64 4.24 10.85
N ASP A 78 -5.09 5.01 11.84
CA ASP A 78 -4.42 5.16 13.13
C ASP A 78 -4.43 3.85 13.91
N ALA A 79 -5.57 3.17 13.98
CA ALA A 79 -5.69 1.87 14.64
C ALA A 79 -4.82 0.80 13.96
N ALA A 80 -4.84 0.74 12.63
CA ALA A 80 -4.01 -0.18 11.85
C ALA A 80 -2.51 0.08 12.02
N ALA A 81 -2.11 1.36 12.09
CA ALA A 81 -0.72 1.74 12.37
C ALA A 81 -0.24 1.25 13.73
N GLN A 82 -1.11 1.32 14.76
CA GLN A 82 -0.77 0.80 16.09
C GLN A 82 -0.55 -0.72 16.05
N VAL A 83 -1.42 -1.47 15.35
CA VAL A 83 -1.26 -2.92 15.16
C VAL A 83 0.07 -3.24 14.48
N LEU A 84 0.44 -2.50 13.43
CA LEU A 84 1.72 -2.68 12.74
C LEU A 84 2.91 -2.38 13.66
N LYS A 85 2.83 -1.30 14.43
CA LYS A 85 3.87 -0.89 15.39
C LYS A 85 4.10 -1.96 16.46
N ASP A 86 3.02 -2.50 17.04
CA ASP A 86 3.07 -3.51 18.09
C ASP A 86 3.54 -4.89 17.56
N SER A 87 3.38 -5.14 16.27
CA SER A 87 3.82 -6.38 15.63
C SER A 87 5.34 -6.57 15.64
N GLY A 88 6.11 -5.48 15.65
CA GLY A 88 7.56 -5.49 15.50
C GLY A 88 8.02 -6.02 14.14
N CYS A 89 7.17 -5.95 13.11
CA CYS A 89 7.51 -6.31 11.74
C CYS A 89 8.48 -5.29 11.12
N ASP A 90 9.30 -5.74 10.16
CA ASP A 90 10.35 -4.94 9.53
C ASP A 90 10.05 -4.56 8.07
N VAL A 91 8.96 -5.07 7.53
CA VAL A 91 8.42 -4.73 6.21
C VAL A 91 6.91 -4.85 6.18
N CYS A 92 6.25 -3.93 5.47
CA CYS A 92 4.83 -4.00 5.15
C CYS A 92 4.65 -4.41 3.67
N VAL A 93 3.69 -5.30 3.40
CA VAL A 93 3.29 -5.71 2.05
C VAL A 93 1.81 -5.39 1.89
N ALA A 94 1.47 -4.48 0.99
CA ALA A 94 0.09 -4.14 0.67
C ALA A 94 -0.37 -4.92 -0.57
N VAL A 95 -1.31 -5.84 -0.40
CA VAL A 95 -1.93 -6.60 -1.51
C VAL A 95 -3.37 -6.12 -1.68
N GLY A 96 -3.62 -5.27 -2.68
CA GLY A 96 -4.95 -4.69 -2.85
C GLY A 96 -5.01 -3.52 -3.82
N GLY A 97 -6.14 -2.87 -3.91
CA GLY A 97 -6.33 -1.64 -4.68
C GLY A 97 -5.76 -0.40 -3.97
N GLY A 98 -5.99 0.78 -4.57
CA GLY A 98 -5.49 2.06 -4.06
C GLY A 98 -5.76 2.29 -2.58
N SER A 99 -6.98 2.03 -2.10
CA SER A 99 -7.34 2.22 -0.68
C SER A 99 -6.51 1.35 0.28
N VAL A 100 -6.20 0.10 -0.11
CA VAL A 100 -5.33 -0.78 0.69
C VAL A 100 -3.90 -0.26 0.73
N ILE A 101 -3.39 0.17 -0.43
CA ILE A 101 -2.03 0.72 -0.54
C ILE A 101 -1.91 2.04 0.24
N ASP A 102 -2.94 2.89 0.17
CA ASP A 102 -2.96 4.17 0.89
C ASP A 102 -3.04 3.96 2.41
N THR A 103 -3.89 3.03 2.88
CA THR A 103 -3.88 2.61 4.29
C THR A 103 -2.48 2.14 4.72
N ALA A 104 -1.84 1.27 3.93
CA ALA A 104 -0.52 0.74 4.25
C ALA A 104 0.56 1.84 4.27
N LYS A 105 0.49 2.84 3.38
CA LYS A 105 1.39 4.01 3.42
C LYS A 105 1.23 4.81 4.70
N ALA A 106 -0.02 5.11 5.11
CA ALA A 106 -0.31 5.79 6.37
C ALA A 106 0.22 5.00 7.57
N MET A 107 -0.05 3.69 7.61
CA MET A 107 0.47 2.78 8.63
C MET A 107 2.00 2.84 8.73
N CYS A 108 2.68 2.64 7.60
CA CYS A 108 4.15 2.64 7.55
C CYS A 108 4.76 3.98 8.00
N MET A 109 4.12 5.09 7.65
CA MET A 109 4.51 6.43 8.08
C MET A 109 4.38 6.58 9.59
N LEU A 110 3.24 6.19 10.16
CA LEU A 110 2.94 6.35 11.58
C LEU A 110 3.75 5.42 12.51
N VAL A 111 4.36 4.35 11.99
CA VAL A 111 5.31 3.54 12.76
C VAL A 111 6.52 4.37 13.21
N THR A 112 6.96 5.32 12.38
CA THR A 112 8.19 6.10 12.59
C THR A 112 7.94 7.58 12.90
N ASN A 113 6.72 8.05 12.68
CA ASN A 113 6.30 9.42 12.92
C ASN A 113 5.09 9.41 13.86
N GLU A 114 5.22 10.06 15.02
CA GLU A 114 4.23 9.98 16.11
C GLU A 114 2.99 10.84 15.84
N GLY A 115 1.83 10.38 16.31
CA GLY A 115 0.55 11.08 16.29
C GLY A 115 -0.48 10.39 15.42
N SER A 116 -1.53 11.13 15.03
CA SER A 116 -2.58 10.68 14.12
C SER A 116 -2.25 11.05 12.69
N VAL A 117 -2.69 10.24 11.73
CA VAL A 117 -2.57 10.58 10.30
C VAL A 117 -3.22 11.93 9.98
N LYS A 118 -4.27 12.33 10.72
CA LYS A 118 -4.95 13.63 10.59
C LYS A 118 -3.98 14.81 10.66
N GLU A 119 -2.97 14.72 11.52
CA GLU A 119 -1.99 15.79 11.73
C GLU A 119 -1.04 15.98 10.53
N TYR A 120 -0.92 14.99 9.65
CA TYR A 120 -0.05 14.97 8.46
C TYR A 120 -0.81 15.24 7.15
N LEU A 121 -2.14 15.22 7.17
CA LEU A 121 -2.96 15.52 6.00
C LEU A 121 -2.74 16.96 5.53
N PHE A 122 -3.06 17.24 4.28
CA PHE A 122 -2.94 18.59 3.70
C PHE A 122 -3.62 19.64 4.60
N GLY A 123 -2.84 20.63 5.03
CA GLY A 123 -3.28 21.64 6.01
C GLY A 123 -3.14 21.21 7.48
N GLY A 124 -2.63 20.04 7.76
CA GLY A 124 -2.36 19.55 9.11
C GLY A 124 -1.18 20.27 9.80
N SER A 125 -0.97 19.93 11.06
CA SER A 125 0.00 20.58 11.95
C SER A 125 1.42 20.01 11.89
N LYS A 126 1.58 18.82 11.27
CA LYS A 126 2.86 18.08 11.21
C LYS A 126 3.31 17.82 9.78
N THR A 127 4.62 17.62 9.64
CA THR A 127 5.28 17.13 8.43
C THR A 127 5.93 15.79 8.69
N VAL A 128 6.07 14.97 7.63
CA VAL A 128 6.76 13.67 7.74
C VAL A 128 8.28 13.93 7.84
N GLU A 129 8.88 13.59 8.97
CA GLU A 129 10.28 13.85 9.25
C GLU A 129 11.15 12.58 9.14
N ASN A 130 10.58 11.43 9.50
CA ASN A 130 11.31 10.17 9.53
C ASN A 130 10.92 9.27 8.35
N PRO A 131 11.88 8.53 7.76
CA PRO A 131 11.58 7.52 6.76
C PRO A 131 10.55 6.51 7.25
N SER A 132 9.54 6.23 6.44
CA SER A 132 8.50 5.24 6.75
C SER A 132 9.08 3.82 6.82
N LEU A 133 8.41 2.92 7.53
CA LEU A 133 8.68 1.49 7.42
C LEU A 133 8.66 1.08 5.94
N PRO A 134 9.59 0.23 5.46
CA PRO A 134 9.60 -0.21 4.08
C PRO A 134 8.27 -0.82 3.64
N LEU A 135 7.75 -0.37 2.49
CA LEU A 135 6.50 -0.85 1.89
C LEU A 135 6.78 -1.52 0.54
N ILE A 136 6.17 -2.68 0.32
CA ILE A 136 6.05 -3.37 -0.96
C ILE A 136 4.59 -3.33 -1.36
N ALA A 137 4.28 -2.83 -2.55
CA ALA A 137 2.91 -2.76 -3.06
C ALA A 137 2.67 -3.80 -4.14
N VAL A 138 1.58 -4.56 -4.00
CA VAL A 138 1.08 -5.55 -4.96
C VAL A 138 -0.33 -5.12 -5.38
N PRO A 139 -0.49 -4.28 -6.41
CA PRO A 139 -1.79 -3.77 -6.80
C PRO A 139 -2.67 -4.87 -7.39
N THR A 140 -3.94 -4.90 -6.98
CA THR A 140 -4.98 -5.78 -7.53
C THR A 140 -5.97 -5.02 -8.42
N THR A 141 -5.74 -3.72 -8.66
CA THR A 141 -6.48 -2.87 -9.59
C THR A 141 -5.49 -2.12 -10.47
N ALA A 142 -5.93 -1.68 -11.66
CA ALA A 142 -5.13 -0.90 -12.58
C ALA A 142 -5.80 0.46 -12.83
N GLY A 143 -5.43 1.48 -12.07
CA GLY A 143 -6.05 2.81 -12.15
C GLY A 143 -5.30 3.85 -11.33
N SER A 144 -5.33 3.74 -10.01
CA SER A 144 -4.85 4.78 -9.09
C SER A 144 -3.34 5.09 -9.16
N GLY A 145 -2.50 4.15 -9.58
CA GLY A 145 -1.04 4.30 -9.57
C GLY A 145 -0.45 4.46 -8.15
N SER A 146 -1.21 4.08 -7.11
CA SER A 146 -0.79 4.27 -5.72
C SER A 146 0.49 3.52 -5.39
N GLU A 147 0.78 2.43 -6.09
CA GLU A 147 2.00 1.62 -5.94
C GLU A 147 3.29 2.36 -6.35
N VAL A 148 3.19 3.46 -7.09
CA VAL A 148 4.34 4.26 -7.55
C VAL A 148 4.23 5.74 -7.18
N SER A 149 3.21 6.12 -6.37
CA SER A 149 3.01 7.52 -5.96
C SER A 149 3.48 7.80 -4.54
N ALA A 150 3.78 9.06 -4.25
CA ALA A 150 4.20 9.56 -2.94
C ALA A 150 3.02 9.96 -2.03
N ALA A 151 1.79 9.85 -2.52
CA ALA A 151 0.59 10.28 -1.81
C ALA A 151 -0.16 9.09 -1.20
N SER A 152 -0.82 9.34 -0.07
CA SER A 152 -1.84 8.48 0.54
C SER A 152 -3.09 9.34 0.76
N VAL A 153 -4.22 8.91 0.19
CA VAL A 153 -5.50 9.62 0.25
C VAL A 153 -6.36 9.03 1.35
N ILE A 154 -6.73 9.85 2.32
CA ILE A 154 -7.43 9.46 3.54
C ILE A 154 -8.72 10.26 3.66
N THR A 155 -9.76 9.64 4.18
CA THR A 155 -11.06 10.26 4.38
C THR A 155 -11.18 10.83 5.79
N ASP A 156 -11.42 12.13 5.88
CA ASP A 156 -11.85 12.78 7.11
C ASP A 156 -13.39 12.73 7.15
N GLU A 157 -13.92 11.73 7.86
CA GLU A 157 -15.37 11.51 7.96
C GLU A 157 -16.09 12.62 8.75
N GLU A 158 -15.38 13.31 9.66
CA GLU A 158 -15.97 14.43 10.41
C GLU A 158 -16.32 15.61 9.50
N ASN A 159 -15.50 15.84 8.46
CA ASN A 159 -15.65 16.96 7.53
C ASN A 159 -16.18 16.51 6.17
N ASP A 160 -16.43 15.21 5.94
CA ASP A 160 -16.86 14.61 4.67
C ASP A 160 -15.95 15.00 3.48
N ILE A 161 -14.64 14.95 3.70
CA ILE A 161 -13.63 15.30 2.69
C ILE A 161 -12.54 14.25 2.58
N LYS A 162 -11.94 14.14 1.39
CA LYS A 162 -10.73 13.36 1.15
C LYS A 162 -9.53 14.30 1.11
N LEU A 163 -8.55 14.00 1.94
CA LEU A 163 -7.29 14.73 2.02
C LEU A 163 -6.13 13.78 1.80
N SER A 164 -5.00 14.31 1.40
CA SER A 164 -3.80 13.50 1.21
C SER A 164 -2.68 13.94 2.14
N VAL A 165 -1.90 12.97 2.59
CA VAL A 165 -0.52 13.18 3.00
C VAL A 165 0.38 12.83 1.82
N SER A 166 1.35 13.70 1.51
CA SER A 166 2.26 13.50 0.39
C SER A 166 3.69 13.78 0.81
N HIS A 167 4.54 12.75 0.75
CA HIS A 167 5.96 12.85 1.05
C HIS A 167 6.73 11.72 0.37
N GLU A 168 7.98 11.95 -0.04
CA GLU A 168 8.80 10.93 -0.70
C GLU A 168 9.00 9.64 0.14
N TYR A 169 8.92 9.74 1.45
CA TYR A 169 9.03 8.59 2.36
C TYR A 169 7.83 7.64 2.32
N LEU A 170 6.70 8.07 1.74
CA LEU A 170 5.52 7.21 1.53
C LEU A 170 5.62 6.35 0.27
N MET A 171 6.62 6.60 -0.58
CA MET A 171 6.78 5.81 -1.82
C MET A 171 7.15 4.37 -1.49
N PRO A 172 6.43 3.37 -2.04
CA PRO A 172 6.82 1.98 -1.90
C PRO A 172 8.24 1.73 -2.40
N LYS A 173 8.97 0.85 -1.73
CA LYS A 173 10.31 0.41 -2.18
C LYS A 173 10.22 -0.44 -3.44
N PHE A 174 9.16 -1.28 -3.51
CA PHE A 174 8.85 -2.11 -4.66
C PHE A 174 7.38 -2.02 -5.01
N ALA A 175 7.09 -2.03 -6.33
CA ALA A 175 5.77 -2.25 -6.90
C ALA A 175 5.81 -3.56 -7.70
N ILE A 176 4.99 -4.52 -7.32
CA ILE A 176 4.94 -5.86 -7.93
C ILE A 176 3.68 -5.95 -8.76
N ILE A 177 3.84 -5.71 -10.04
CA ILE A 177 2.73 -5.67 -11.00
C ILE A 177 2.52 -7.08 -11.56
N ASP A 178 1.60 -7.80 -10.95
CA ASP A 178 1.25 -9.16 -11.34
C ASP A 178 -0.14 -9.22 -11.95
N PRO A 179 -0.29 -9.47 -13.27
CA PRO A 179 -1.61 -9.56 -13.90
C PRO A 179 -2.54 -10.61 -13.28
N LEU A 180 -2.00 -11.67 -12.66
CA LEU A 180 -2.82 -12.70 -12.02
C LEU A 180 -3.60 -12.15 -10.81
N GLN A 181 -3.12 -11.09 -10.18
CA GLN A 181 -3.83 -10.45 -9.06
C GLN A 181 -5.07 -9.64 -9.52
N GLN A 182 -5.25 -9.45 -10.82
CA GLN A 182 -6.33 -8.64 -11.39
C GLN A 182 -7.39 -9.47 -12.14
N ILE A 183 -7.15 -10.75 -12.40
CA ILE A 183 -8.02 -11.60 -13.24
C ILE A 183 -9.44 -11.79 -12.67
N HIS A 184 -9.60 -11.65 -11.36
CA HIS A 184 -10.90 -11.79 -10.68
C HIS A 184 -11.57 -10.43 -10.36
N MET A 185 -11.03 -9.34 -10.91
CA MET A 185 -11.59 -8.01 -10.67
C MET A 185 -13.00 -7.93 -11.29
N PRO A 186 -14.03 -7.52 -10.53
CA PRO A 186 -15.38 -7.35 -11.06
C PRO A 186 -15.41 -6.38 -12.24
N ALA A 187 -16.30 -6.62 -13.23
CA ALA A 187 -16.40 -5.79 -14.43
C ALA A 187 -16.60 -4.29 -14.13
N PHE A 188 -17.41 -3.97 -13.10
CA PHE A 188 -17.61 -2.60 -12.66
C PHE A 188 -16.31 -1.96 -12.17
N ILE A 189 -15.54 -2.67 -11.34
CA ILE A 189 -14.24 -2.18 -10.84
C ILE A 189 -13.24 -2.04 -12.00
N THR A 190 -13.22 -3.00 -12.95
CA THR A 190 -12.38 -2.90 -14.15
C THR A 190 -12.70 -1.64 -14.96
N ALA A 191 -13.99 -1.33 -15.15
CA ALA A 191 -14.41 -0.15 -15.88
C ALA A 191 -14.04 1.16 -15.15
N THR A 192 -14.32 1.24 -13.84
CA THR A 192 -14.07 2.47 -13.06
C THR A 192 -12.59 2.74 -12.91
N THR A 193 -11.76 1.72 -12.61
CA THR A 193 -10.31 1.90 -12.49
C THR A 193 -9.66 2.16 -13.86
N GLY A 194 -10.18 1.57 -14.95
CA GLY A 194 -9.73 1.88 -16.30
C GLY A 194 -10.04 3.32 -16.72
N MET A 195 -11.19 3.86 -16.33
CA MET A 195 -11.51 5.28 -16.53
C MET A 195 -10.66 6.21 -15.66
N ASP A 196 -10.33 5.79 -14.45
CA ASP A 196 -9.40 6.51 -13.56
C ASP A 196 -8.00 6.62 -14.21
N ALA A 197 -7.46 5.49 -14.69
CA ALA A 197 -6.19 5.47 -15.43
C ALA A 197 -6.22 6.37 -16.67
N LEU A 198 -7.30 6.34 -17.45
CA LEU A 198 -7.47 7.19 -18.63
C LEU A 198 -7.49 8.68 -18.26
N THR A 199 -8.20 9.02 -17.18
CA THR A 199 -8.31 10.41 -16.69
C THR A 199 -6.95 10.95 -16.24
N HIS A 200 -6.13 10.11 -15.61
CA HIS A 200 -4.76 10.49 -15.24
C HIS A 200 -3.83 10.69 -16.44
N ALA A 201 -4.11 10.01 -17.57
CA ALA A 201 -3.28 10.09 -18.77
C ALA A 201 -3.59 11.27 -19.70
N ILE A 202 -4.77 11.90 -19.58
CA ILE A 202 -5.23 13.05 -20.39
C ILE A 202 -4.85 14.36 -19.72
#